data_b876ab10be00716310d78e3b8773a1b3
#
_entry.id   b876ab10be00716310d78e3b8773a1b3
#
_cell.length_a   1.000
_cell.length_b   1.000
_cell.length_c   1.000
_cell.angle_alpha   90.00
_cell.angle_beta   90.00
_cell.angle_gamma   90.00
#
_symmetry.space_group_name_H-M   'P 1'
#
loop_
_entity.id
_entity.type
_entity.pdbx_description
1 polymer ?
#
loop_
_entity_poly.entity_id
_entity_poly.type
_entity_poly.pdbx_seq_one_letter_code
_entity_poly.pdbx_strand_id
1 'polypeptide(L)'
;VDLSKVAYDIPMALFIKEAKEPGSLRFNGFYSDDGVTLSDWELKFGAGMAHGVAKLAAKGAQEITIQSATAGGIQGQGKVIIQDNHLGIVGRLQVLDLDHVYHHYNSDAEESPYSIDADLKIEQLKLSQKLNFGQVNLRVTESKGDLTSLKLISEKPDVLEVFVTPEKSGVKHITLSCHNAGDVLDYFMPNSDFEGGTLNLVGQLSGKPGHKVFKAEIDLRDFVVIKAPLLAQILSLSSLDGIMRTLTGQGVSFSNAVGHLEWGNDKVILKDIHASGSSIALTLDGTVNLLTDNIAVEGELYPINSLNVMLANIPLVGQVLGGGKSRGVFATAFNLTGKRQNPVISANPLSTIAPQSVKELYKKQVNNEK
;
A
#
# COMPACT_ATOMS: atom_id res chain seq x y z
N VAL A 1 -7.97 25.05 -31.15
CA VAL A 1 -6.97 24.12 -31.67
C VAL A 1 -7.50 22.71 -31.51
N ASP A 2 -7.49 21.93 -32.58
CA ASP A 2 -7.84 20.50 -32.57
C ASP A 2 -6.61 19.70 -32.12
N LEU A 3 -6.76 18.91 -31.07
CA LEU A 3 -5.70 18.10 -30.47
C LEU A 3 -5.85 16.60 -30.78
N SER A 4 -6.76 16.21 -31.69
CA SER A 4 -7.02 14.82 -32.01
C SER A 4 -5.78 14.03 -32.50
N LYS A 5 -4.79 14.75 -33.06
CA LYS A 5 -3.52 14.14 -33.55
C LYS A 5 -2.38 14.23 -32.53
N VAL A 6 -2.60 14.86 -31.39
CA VAL A 6 -1.58 15.08 -30.37
C VAL A 6 -1.77 14.07 -29.26
N ALA A 7 -0.75 13.27 -28.98
CA ALA A 7 -0.65 12.52 -27.75
C ALA A 7 0.16 13.34 -26.74
N TYR A 8 -0.25 13.31 -25.50
CA TYR A 8 0.55 13.84 -24.40
C TYR A 8 0.35 13.01 -23.15
N ASP A 9 1.43 12.88 -22.43
CA ASP A 9 1.48 12.25 -21.13
C ASP A 9 2.13 13.26 -20.17
N ILE A 10 1.37 13.68 -19.17
CA ILE A 10 1.87 14.52 -18.08
C ILE A 10 1.69 13.68 -16.80
N PRO A 11 2.66 12.81 -16.49
CA PRO A 11 2.50 11.76 -15.48
C PRO A 11 2.05 12.27 -14.12
N MET A 12 2.66 13.34 -13.64
CA MET A 12 2.31 13.92 -12.33
C MET A 12 1.02 14.74 -12.34
N ALA A 13 0.61 15.23 -13.50
CA ALA A 13 -0.68 15.89 -13.65
C ALA A 13 -1.81 14.90 -13.92
N LEU A 14 -1.47 13.62 -14.12
CA LEU A 14 -2.40 12.53 -14.43
C LEU A 14 -3.28 12.80 -15.65
N PHE A 15 -2.78 13.63 -16.56
CA PHE A 15 -3.40 13.96 -17.81
C PHE A 15 -2.72 13.16 -18.92
N ILE A 16 -3.33 12.04 -19.27
CA ILE A 16 -2.88 11.21 -20.40
C ILE A 16 -3.89 11.34 -21.52
N LYS A 17 -3.43 11.62 -22.71
CA LYS A 17 -4.23 11.61 -23.92
C LYS A 17 -3.51 10.84 -25.02
N GLU A 18 -4.19 9.84 -25.54
CA GLU A 18 -3.67 9.10 -26.69
C GLU A 18 -3.92 9.82 -28.02
N ALA A 19 -3.07 9.54 -29.00
CA ALA A 19 -3.32 9.96 -30.38
C ALA A 19 -4.65 9.37 -30.88
N LYS A 20 -5.41 10.19 -31.62
CA LYS A 20 -6.77 9.91 -32.12
C LYS A 20 -7.90 10.07 -31.10
N GLU A 21 -7.62 10.23 -29.85
CA GLU A 21 -8.64 10.61 -28.88
C GLU A 21 -9.10 12.06 -29.13
N PRO A 22 -10.40 12.37 -29.06
CA PRO A 22 -10.87 13.74 -29.25
C PRO A 22 -10.26 14.69 -28.22
N GLY A 23 -9.79 15.84 -28.69
CA GLY A 23 -9.24 16.86 -27.83
C GLY A 23 -9.32 18.24 -28.48
N SER A 24 -9.57 19.24 -27.68
CA SER A 24 -9.60 20.64 -28.13
C SER A 24 -9.02 21.58 -27.08
N LEU A 25 -8.30 22.57 -27.53
CA LEU A 25 -7.86 23.71 -26.72
C LEU A 25 -8.48 24.97 -27.29
N ARG A 26 -9.23 25.70 -26.47
CA ARG A 26 -9.71 27.04 -26.75
C ARG A 26 -9.04 28.01 -25.80
N PHE A 27 -8.73 29.18 -26.26
CA PHE A 27 -8.16 30.23 -25.40
C PHE A 27 -8.45 31.62 -25.96
N ASN A 28 -8.50 32.58 -25.06
CA ASN A 28 -8.47 34.01 -25.33
C ASN A 28 -7.26 34.61 -24.62
N GLY A 29 -6.63 35.58 -25.21
CA GLY A 29 -5.47 36.19 -24.59
C GLY A 29 -4.88 37.31 -25.45
N PHE A 30 -3.83 37.91 -24.96
CA PHE A 30 -3.09 38.95 -25.64
C PHE A 30 -1.57 38.72 -25.51
N TYR A 31 -0.84 39.19 -26.48
CA TYR A 31 0.61 39.22 -26.50
C TYR A 31 1.13 40.60 -26.09
N SER A 32 2.21 40.63 -25.33
CA SER A 32 2.98 41.80 -24.95
C SER A 32 4.48 41.53 -25.00
N ASP A 33 5.32 42.56 -24.81
CA ASP A 33 6.78 42.37 -24.73
C ASP A 33 7.20 41.46 -23.55
N ASP A 34 6.37 41.36 -22.51
CA ASP A 34 6.57 40.51 -21.33
C ASP A 34 6.17 39.04 -21.57
N GLY A 35 5.45 38.75 -22.68
CA GLY A 35 5.00 37.40 -23.04
C GLY A 35 3.53 37.31 -23.41
N VAL A 36 2.93 36.12 -23.19
CA VAL A 36 1.54 35.83 -23.51
C VAL A 36 0.71 35.70 -22.23
N THR A 37 -0.39 36.44 -22.16
CA THR A 37 -1.39 36.27 -21.10
C THR A 37 -2.63 35.62 -21.70
N LEU A 38 -3.00 34.45 -21.21
CA LEU A 38 -4.27 33.79 -21.49
C LEU A 38 -5.27 34.21 -20.42
N SER A 39 -6.23 35.05 -20.80
CA SER A 39 -7.29 35.50 -19.90
C SER A 39 -8.37 34.46 -19.65
N ASP A 40 -8.41 33.46 -20.54
CA ASP A 40 -9.27 32.29 -20.46
C ASP A 40 -8.69 31.20 -21.34
N TRP A 41 -8.64 29.97 -20.84
CA TRP A 41 -8.35 28.78 -21.62
C TRP A 41 -9.21 27.61 -21.16
N GLU A 42 -9.64 26.80 -22.10
CA GLU A 42 -10.38 25.56 -21.89
C GLU A 42 -9.70 24.43 -22.66
N LEU A 43 -9.33 23.38 -21.95
CA LEU A 43 -8.77 22.13 -22.50
C LEU A 43 -9.80 21.02 -22.30
N LYS A 44 -10.15 20.31 -23.39
CA LYS A 44 -10.99 19.11 -23.39
C LYS A 44 -10.22 17.96 -24.01
N PHE A 45 -10.31 16.76 -23.42
CA PHE A 45 -9.67 15.54 -23.92
C PHE A 45 -10.39 14.32 -23.34
N GLY A 46 -10.85 13.44 -24.21
CA GLY A 46 -11.66 12.31 -23.78
C GLY A 46 -12.81 12.72 -22.86
N ALA A 47 -12.85 12.14 -21.68
CA ALA A 47 -13.79 12.52 -20.62
C ALA A 47 -13.26 13.65 -19.69
N GLY A 48 -12.03 14.11 -19.93
CA GLY A 48 -11.39 15.12 -19.10
C GLY A 48 -11.64 16.57 -19.59
N MET A 49 -11.66 17.48 -18.62
CA MET A 49 -11.77 18.92 -18.87
C MET A 49 -10.98 19.71 -17.85
N ALA A 50 -10.31 20.76 -18.30
CA ALA A 50 -9.70 21.75 -17.42
C ALA A 50 -9.88 23.16 -18.03
N HIS A 51 -10.01 24.17 -17.18
CA HIS A 51 -10.05 25.56 -17.59
C HIS A 51 -9.36 26.48 -16.60
N GLY A 52 -8.96 27.66 -17.05
CA GLY A 52 -8.28 28.61 -16.19
C GLY A 52 -7.68 29.79 -16.92
N VAL A 53 -6.64 30.37 -16.34
CA VAL A 53 -5.88 31.48 -16.87
C VAL A 53 -4.39 31.13 -16.86
N ALA A 54 -3.59 31.81 -17.70
CA ALA A 54 -2.14 31.56 -17.70
C ALA A 54 -1.35 32.85 -18.05
N LYS A 55 -0.17 32.98 -17.46
CA LYS A 55 0.85 33.95 -17.82
C LYS A 55 2.09 33.22 -18.27
N LEU A 56 2.36 33.28 -19.57
CA LEU A 56 3.51 32.65 -20.23
C LEU A 56 4.55 33.74 -20.50
N ALA A 57 5.42 33.97 -19.53
CA ALA A 57 6.41 35.00 -19.60
C ALA A 57 7.41 34.74 -20.75
N ALA A 58 7.87 35.77 -21.44
CA ALA A 58 8.89 35.67 -22.46
C ALA A 58 10.24 35.19 -21.89
N LYS A 59 10.51 35.52 -20.63
CA LYS A 59 11.64 35.02 -19.84
C LYS A 59 11.22 34.80 -18.39
N GLY A 60 11.69 33.74 -17.76
CA GLY A 60 11.42 33.45 -16.36
C GLY A 60 10.24 32.46 -16.16
N ALA A 61 9.57 32.58 -15.04
CA ALA A 61 8.54 31.63 -14.64
C ALA A 61 7.25 31.73 -15.48
N GLN A 62 6.70 30.57 -15.84
CA GLN A 62 5.38 30.43 -16.44
C GLN A 62 4.38 30.13 -15.32
N GLU A 63 3.25 30.82 -15.29
CA GLU A 63 2.21 30.63 -14.30
C GLU A 63 0.93 30.13 -14.96
N ILE A 64 0.40 28.99 -14.52
CA ILE A 64 -0.86 28.44 -14.98
C ILE A 64 -1.76 28.30 -13.77
N THR A 65 -2.89 28.99 -13.76
CA THR A 65 -3.92 28.85 -12.74
C THR A 65 -5.05 28.01 -13.32
N ILE A 66 -5.27 26.86 -12.73
CA ILE A 66 -6.36 25.92 -13.04
C ILE A 66 -7.49 26.26 -12.11
N GLN A 67 -8.58 26.82 -12.65
CA GLN A 67 -9.76 27.19 -11.88
C GLN A 67 -10.66 25.97 -11.64
N SER A 68 -10.66 25.02 -12.56
CA SER A 68 -11.28 23.70 -12.39
C SER A 68 -10.62 22.69 -13.32
N ALA A 69 -10.46 21.47 -12.83
CA ALA A 69 -10.05 20.33 -13.62
C ALA A 69 -10.80 19.08 -13.17
N THR A 70 -11.16 18.23 -14.13
CA THR A 70 -11.73 16.90 -13.90
C THR A 70 -11.16 15.97 -14.95
N ALA A 71 -10.30 15.07 -14.57
CA ALA A 71 -9.71 14.07 -15.47
C ALA A 71 -8.93 13.02 -14.68
N GLY A 72 -8.88 11.78 -15.19
CA GLY A 72 -7.95 10.77 -14.72
C GLY A 72 -8.00 10.44 -13.21
N GLY A 73 -9.19 10.52 -12.60
CA GLY A 73 -9.31 10.32 -11.15
C GLY A 73 -9.01 11.57 -10.31
N ILE A 74 -8.73 12.72 -10.94
CA ILE A 74 -8.52 14.01 -10.26
C ILE A 74 -9.72 14.92 -10.47
N GLN A 75 -10.15 15.57 -9.41
CA GLN A 75 -11.08 16.69 -9.47
C GLN A 75 -10.59 17.80 -8.54
N GLY A 76 -10.39 19.01 -9.09
CA GLY A 76 -9.87 20.10 -8.26
C GLY A 76 -9.49 21.35 -8.99
N GLN A 77 -8.73 22.19 -8.28
CA GLN A 77 -8.20 23.47 -8.73
C GLN A 77 -6.79 23.67 -8.18
N GLY A 78 -6.01 24.52 -8.83
CA GLY A 78 -4.64 24.78 -8.37
C GLY A 78 -3.87 25.78 -9.22
N LYS A 79 -2.62 25.96 -8.84
CA LYS A 79 -1.65 26.79 -9.55
C LYS A 79 -0.40 25.97 -9.84
N VAL A 80 0.08 26.05 -11.06
CA VAL A 80 1.35 25.47 -11.50
C VAL A 80 2.28 26.60 -11.89
N ILE A 81 3.47 26.59 -11.35
CA ILE A 81 4.57 27.49 -11.70
C ILE A 81 5.66 26.64 -12.35
N ILE A 82 6.03 27.00 -13.56
CA ILE A 82 7.08 26.31 -14.32
C ILE A 82 8.24 27.29 -14.48
N GLN A 83 9.37 26.94 -13.94
CA GLN A 83 10.61 27.71 -14.09
C GLN A 83 11.77 26.76 -14.43
N ASP A 84 12.39 26.95 -15.59
CA ASP A 84 13.37 26.02 -16.11
C ASP A 84 12.81 24.58 -16.14
N ASN A 85 13.46 23.64 -15.46
CA ASN A 85 13.01 22.27 -15.32
C ASN A 85 12.38 22.00 -13.95
N HIS A 86 11.79 23.00 -13.30
CA HIS A 86 11.14 22.88 -12.01
C HIS A 86 9.66 23.23 -12.08
N LEU A 87 8.83 22.36 -11.51
CA LEU A 87 7.38 22.53 -11.39
C LEU A 87 6.99 22.70 -9.92
N GLY A 88 6.50 23.89 -9.57
CA GLY A 88 5.86 24.14 -8.29
C GLY A 88 4.34 23.99 -8.43
N ILE A 89 3.71 23.15 -7.67
CA ILE A 89 2.28 22.85 -7.74
C ILE A 89 1.65 23.12 -6.38
N VAL A 90 0.63 23.97 -6.34
CA VAL A 90 -0.19 24.19 -5.15
C VAL A 90 -1.64 24.01 -5.54
N GLY A 91 -2.39 23.19 -4.80
CA GLY A 91 -3.76 22.88 -5.19
C GLY A 91 -4.69 22.47 -4.06
N ARG A 92 -5.98 22.51 -4.39
CA ARG A 92 -7.05 21.92 -3.59
C ARG A 92 -7.82 20.96 -4.48
N LEU A 93 -7.81 19.69 -4.12
CA LEU A 93 -8.51 18.64 -4.83
C LEU A 93 -9.73 18.21 -4.03
N GLN A 94 -10.88 18.09 -4.68
CA GLN A 94 -12.04 17.42 -4.11
C GLN A 94 -11.83 15.92 -4.06
N VAL A 95 -11.21 15.36 -5.12
CA VAL A 95 -10.93 13.93 -5.23
C VAL A 95 -9.54 13.73 -5.83
N LEU A 96 -8.80 12.77 -5.26
CA LEU A 96 -7.63 12.14 -5.85
C LEU A 96 -7.83 10.62 -5.74
N ASP A 97 -8.04 9.96 -6.88
CA ASP A 97 -8.27 8.52 -6.97
C ASP A 97 -6.98 7.83 -7.45
N LEU A 98 -6.20 7.31 -6.49
CA LEU A 98 -4.94 6.63 -6.77
C LEU A 98 -5.12 5.23 -7.37
N ASP A 99 -6.26 4.59 -7.17
CA ASP A 99 -6.60 3.32 -7.82
C ASP A 99 -6.68 3.51 -9.34
N HIS A 100 -7.38 4.58 -9.77
CA HIS A 100 -7.43 4.97 -11.18
C HIS A 100 -6.05 5.35 -11.73
N VAL A 101 -5.28 6.12 -10.98
CA VAL A 101 -3.92 6.56 -11.35
C VAL A 101 -3.00 5.37 -11.54
N TYR A 102 -2.95 4.45 -10.59
CA TYR A 102 -2.05 3.29 -10.62
C TYR A 102 -2.30 2.39 -11.82
N HIS A 103 -3.56 2.18 -12.19
CA HIS A 103 -3.92 1.34 -13.34
C HIS A 103 -3.62 1.97 -14.70
N HIS A 104 -3.46 3.30 -14.75
CA HIS A 104 -3.19 4.03 -16.00
C HIS A 104 -1.75 4.54 -16.08
N TYR A 105 -0.97 4.44 -15.00
CA TYR A 105 0.41 4.88 -14.96
C TYR A 105 1.32 3.78 -15.49
N ASN A 106 1.93 3.99 -16.66
CA ASN A 106 2.90 3.06 -17.23
C ASN A 106 4.26 3.25 -16.54
N SER A 107 4.77 2.21 -15.89
CA SER A 107 6.04 2.21 -15.14
C SER A 107 7.30 2.37 -16.02
N ASP A 108 7.14 2.35 -17.36
CA ASP A 108 8.23 2.45 -18.33
C ASP A 108 8.55 3.91 -18.71
N ALA A 109 8.07 4.89 -17.93
CA ALA A 109 8.36 6.30 -18.19
C ALA A 109 9.88 6.56 -18.12
N GLU A 110 10.40 7.13 -19.21
CA GLU A 110 11.75 7.70 -19.26
C GLU A 110 11.96 8.69 -18.10
N GLU A 111 13.20 8.87 -17.66
CA GLU A 111 13.53 9.82 -16.59
C GLU A 111 12.91 11.19 -16.90
N SER A 112 12.04 11.67 -16.04
CA SER A 112 11.43 12.99 -16.18
C SER A 112 12.53 14.05 -16.14
N PRO A 113 12.59 15.00 -17.08
CA PRO A 113 13.55 16.09 -17.02
C PRO A 113 13.22 17.09 -15.89
N TYR A 114 12.02 16.99 -15.31
CA TYR A 114 11.52 17.95 -14.34
C TYR A 114 11.76 17.50 -12.90
N SER A 115 12.01 18.49 -12.04
CA SER A 115 11.85 18.35 -10.59
C SER A 115 10.50 18.95 -10.17
N ILE A 116 9.84 18.37 -9.19
CA ILE A 116 8.48 18.71 -8.80
C ILE A 116 8.42 18.96 -7.30
N ASP A 117 7.82 20.09 -6.93
CA ASP A 117 7.36 20.37 -5.56
C ASP A 117 5.86 20.57 -5.56
N ALA A 118 5.13 19.69 -4.89
CA ALA A 118 3.68 19.77 -4.79
C ALA A 118 3.22 19.92 -3.33
N ASP A 119 2.29 20.86 -3.10
CA ASP A 119 1.58 21.06 -1.83
C ASP A 119 0.08 21.03 -2.12
N LEU A 120 -0.57 19.93 -1.75
CA LEU A 120 -1.95 19.64 -2.09
C LEU A 120 -2.80 19.42 -0.84
N LYS A 121 -3.98 20.06 -0.83
CA LYS A 121 -5.05 19.75 0.13
C LYS A 121 -6.12 18.95 -0.60
N ILE A 122 -6.42 17.76 -0.11
CA ILE A 122 -7.29 16.79 -0.77
C ILE A 122 -8.46 16.51 0.16
N GLU A 123 -9.70 16.71 -0.31
CA GLU A 123 -10.90 16.44 0.49
C GLU A 123 -11.16 14.93 0.57
N GLN A 124 -10.91 14.19 -0.50
CA GLN A 124 -11.07 12.75 -0.56
C GLN A 124 -9.90 12.11 -1.35
N LEU A 125 -9.08 11.33 -0.67
CA LEU A 125 -8.06 10.46 -1.25
C LEU A 125 -8.61 9.04 -1.31
N LYS A 126 -8.74 8.48 -2.52
CA LYS A 126 -9.15 7.09 -2.73
C LYS A 126 -7.92 6.25 -3.04
N LEU A 127 -7.66 5.24 -2.24
CA LEU A 127 -6.62 4.24 -2.51
C LEU A 127 -7.22 2.99 -3.16
N SER A 128 -8.52 2.74 -2.95
CA SER A 128 -9.31 1.71 -3.62
C SER A 128 -10.78 2.06 -3.50
N GLN A 129 -11.67 1.21 -4.04
CA GLN A 129 -13.12 1.38 -3.88
C GLN A 129 -13.58 1.37 -2.41
N LYS A 130 -12.86 0.68 -1.53
CA LYS A 130 -13.20 0.56 -0.10
C LYS A 130 -12.31 1.43 0.81
N LEU A 131 -11.09 1.74 0.40
CA LEU A 131 -10.10 2.43 1.23
C LEU A 131 -10.00 3.90 0.83
N ASN A 132 -10.59 4.76 1.64
CA ASN A 132 -10.68 6.20 1.40
C ASN A 132 -10.29 6.98 2.64
N PHE A 133 -9.55 8.08 2.43
CA PHE A 133 -9.16 9.01 3.48
C PHE A 133 -9.62 10.43 3.15
N GLY A 134 -10.10 11.15 4.15
CA GLY A 134 -10.57 12.52 4.01
C GLY A 134 -9.60 13.54 4.61
N GLN A 135 -9.71 14.79 4.17
CA GLN A 135 -8.94 15.94 4.68
C GLN A 135 -7.42 15.66 4.70
N VAL A 136 -6.89 15.25 3.55
CA VAL A 136 -5.48 14.88 3.39
C VAL A 136 -4.65 16.12 3.01
N ASN A 137 -3.56 16.32 3.73
CA ASN A 137 -2.49 17.24 3.36
C ASN A 137 -1.35 16.42 2.77
N LEU A 138 -1.02 16.68 1.51
CA LEU A 138 0.02 15.98 0.77
C LEU A 138 1.11 16.97 0.31
N ARG A 139 2.34 16.73 0.72
CA ARG A 139 3.54 17.37 0.17
C ARG A 139 4.43 16.34 -0.48
N VAL A 140 4.85 16.62 -1.68
CA VAL A 140 5.73 15.75 -2.46
C VAL A 140 6.86 16.58 -3.05
N THR A 141 8.08 16.09 -2.91
CA THR A 141 9.24 16.58 -3.65
C THR A 141 9.80 15.44 -4.47
N GLU A 142 9.96 15.67 -5.74
CA GLU A 142 10.51 14.73 -6.70
C GLU A 142 11.65 15.39 -7.48
N SER A 143 12.71 14.68 -7.76
CA SER A 143 13.81 15.13 -8.59
C SER A 143 14.04 14.16 -9.72
N LYS A 144 13.76 14.60 -10.96
CA LYS A 144 13.98 13.82 -12.18
C LYS A 144 13.37 12.40 -12.15
N GLY A 145 12.12 12.29 -11.70
CA GLY A 145 11.41 11.01 -11.59
C GLY A 145 11.73 10.22 -10.32
N ASP A 146 12.60 10.72 -9.44
CA ASP A 146 12.88 10.06 -8.16
C ASP A 146 12.21 10.81 -7.00
N LEU A 147 11.26 10.15 -6.32
CA LEU A 147 10.60 10.68 -5.14
C LEU A 147 11.64 10.97 -4.06
N THR A 148 11.87 12.24 -3.76
CA THR A 148 12.87 12.67 -2.78
C THR A 148 12.27 12.73 -1.38
N SER A 149 11.08 13.32 -1.23
CA SER A 149 10.36 13.33 0.03
C SER A 149 8.86 13.27 -0.18
N LEU A 150 8.15 12.71 0.80
CA LEU A 150 6.70 12.72 0.86
C LEU A 150 6.25 12.92 2.29
N LYS A 151 5.26 13.77 2.47
CA LYS A 151 4.51 13.92 3.71
C LYS A 151 3.03 13.89 3.38
N LEU A 152 2.34 12.83 3.81
CA LEU A 152 0.91 12.67 3.68
C LEU A 152 0.32 12.54 5.08
N ILE A 153 -0.66 13.37 5.40
CA ILE A 153 -1.39 13.31 6.66
C ILE A 153 -2.88 13.43 6.34
N SER A 154 -3.66 12.44 6.77
CA SER A 154 -5.12 12.47 6.82
C SER A 154 -5.56 12.64 8.27
N GLU A 155 -6.53 13.49 8.51
CA GLU A 155 -7.04 13.74 9.86
C GLU A 155 -8.38 13.05 10.11
N LYS A 156 -9.13 12.68 9.06
CA LYS A 156 -10.50 12.13 9.17
C LYS A 156 -10.88 11.29 7.95
N PRO A 157 -11.78 10.29 8.11
CA PRO A 157 -12.33 9.76 9.36
C PRO A 157 -11.27 9.05 10.18
N ASP A 158 -10.23 8.49 9.53
CA ASP A 158 -9.15 7.73 10.13
C ASP A 158 -7.82 8.42 9.90
N VAL A 159 -6.93 8.33 10.88
CA VAL A 159 -5.59 8.92 10.79
C VAL A 159 -4.72 8.04 9.91
N LEU A 160 -4.23 8.61 8.83
CA LEU A 160 -3.17 8.04 8.00
C LEU A 160 -2.02 9.02 7.92
N GLU A 161 -0.85 8.57 8.31
CA GLU A 161 0.38 9.33 8.17
C GLU A 161 1.39 8.53 7.36
N VAL A 162 1.95 9.16 6.33
CA VAL A 162 3.02 8.57 5.53
C VAL A 162 4.13 9.59 5.37
N PHE A 163 5.35 9.22 5.75
CA PHE A 163 6.52 10.05 5.58
C PHE A 163 7.58 9.28 4.78
N VAL A 164 8.13 9.94 3.78
CA VAL A 164 9.33 9.49 3.06
C VAL A 164 10.39 10.54 3.25
N THR A 165 11.51 10.18 3.84
CA THR A 165 12.64 11.08 4.09
C THR A 165 13.91 10.51 3.47
N PRO A 166 14.72 11.35 2.77
CA PRO A 166 15.97 10.89 2.16
C PRO A 166 17.06 10.66 3.20
N GLU A 167 17.87 9.64 2.97
CA GLU A 167 19.11 9.38 3.69
C GLU A 167 20.34 9.69 2.80
N LYS A 168 21.51 9.85 3.43
CA LYS A 168 22.75 10.22 2.71
C LYS A 168 23.21 9.20 1.66
N SER A 169 22.74 7.97 1.72
CA SER A 169 23.14 6.86 0.83
C SER A 169 22.24 6.66 -0.40
N GLY A 170 21.28 7.57 -0.64
CA GLY A 170 20.23 7.38 -1.67
C GLY A 170 19.12 6.41 -1.25
N VAL A 171 19.19 5.85 -0.04
CA VAL A 171 18.12 5.12 0.61
C VAL A 171 17.12 6.12 1.14
N LYS A 172 15.84 5.74 1.16
CA LYS A 172 14.76 6.56 1.73
C LYS A 172 14.16 5.84 2.93
N HIS A 173 14.05 6.52 4.03
CA HIS A 173 13.35 6.04 5.20
C HIS A 173 11.86 6.31 5.02
N ILE A 174 11.03 5.28 5.27
CA ILE A 174 9.58 5.36 5.14
C ILE A 174 8.95 4.97 6.46
N THR A 175 8.04 5.81 6.94
CA THR A 175 7.15 5.48 8.04
C THR A 175 5.71 5.61 7.58
N LEU A 176 4.88 4.65 7.96
CA LEU A 176 3.44 4.67 7.75
C LEU A 176 2.76 4.33 9.07
N SER A 177 1.77 5.12 9.45
CA SER A 177 0.87 4.84 10.57
C SER A 177 -0.58 5.00 10.11
N CYS A 178 -1.42 4.01 10.40
CA CYS A 178 -2.84 4.03 10.09
C CYS A 178 -3.62 3.53 11.29
N HIS A 179 -4.63 4.31 11.75
CA HIS A 179 -5.42 3.96 12.93
C HIS A 179 -6.61 3.04 12.66
N ASN A 180 -7.05 2.91 11.42
CA ASN A 180 -8.03 1.90 11.01
C ASN A 180 -7.36 0.88 10.09
N ALA A 181 -6.59 -0.01 10.68
CA ALA A 181 -5.86 -1.02 9.93
C ALA A 181 -6.78 -2.04 9.26
N GLY A 182 -8.00 -2.22 9.77
CA GLY A 182 -8.99 -3.14 9.20
C GLY A 182 -9.23 -2.88 7.72
N ASP A 183 -9.49 -1.63 7.32
CA ASP A 183 -9.73 -1.27 5.93
C ASP A 183 -8.52 -1.55 5.03
N VAL A 184 -7.30 -1.37 5.57
CA VAL A 184 -6.06 -1.70 4.86
C VAL A 184 -5.92 -3.21 4.67
N LEU A 185 -6.23 -4.01 5.70
CA LEU A 185 -6.18 -5.47 5.65
C LEU A 185 -7.23 -6.03 4.68
N ASP A 186 -8.43 -5.46 4.64
CA ASP A 186 -9.50 -5.85 3.70
C ASP A 186 -9.09 -5.64 2.24
N TYR A 187 -8.29 -4.61 1.96
CA TYR A 187 -7.74 -4.41 0.63
C TYR A 187 -6.80 -5.55 0.20
N PHE A 188 -5.94 -6.01 1.11
CA PHE A 188 -4.99 -7.08 0.83
C PHE A 188 -5.60 -8.49 0.91
N MET A 189 -6.64 -8.67 1.71
CA MET A 189 -7.31 -9.96 1.95
C MET A 189 -8.79 -9.89 1.54
N PRO A 190 -9.12 -9.86 0.24
CA PRO A 190 -10.49 -9.82 -0.25
C PRO A 190 -11.26 -11.04 0.27
N ASN A 191 -12.54 -10.87 0.58
CA ASN A 191 -13.44 -11.83 1.24
C ASN A 191 -13.20 -12.05 2.75
N SER A 192 -12.27 -11.36 3.34
CA SER A 192 -12.13 -11.25 4.80
C SER A 192 -12.81 -9.96 5.27
N ASP A 193 -13.00 -9.85 6.57
CA ASP A 193 -13.63 -8.69 7.20
C ASP A 193 -12.86 -8.41 8.50
N PHE A 194 -12.18 -7.29 8.52
CA PHE A 194 -11.33 -6.86 9.63
C PHE A 194 -11.87 -5.56 10.20
N GLU A 195 -11.80 -5.39 11.49
CA GLU A 195 -12.22 -4.16 12.17
C GLU A 195 -11.13 -3.60 13.07
N GLY A 196 -11.01 -2.28 13.02
CA GLY A 196 -10.16 -1.49 13.91
C GLY A 196 -8.67 -1.75 13.70
N GLY A 197 -7.92 -1.56 14.76
CA GLY A 197 -6.49 -1.78 14.82
C GLY A 197 -5.65 -0.58 14.39
N THR A 198 -4.40 -0.60 14.82
CA THR A 198 -3.38 0.38 14.41
C THR A 198 -2.26 -0.34 13.69
N LEU A 199 -1.99 0.06 12.45
CA LEU A 199 -0.87 -0.43 11.65
C LEU A 199 0.26 0.59 11.65
N ASN A 200 1.46 0.15 12.01
CA ASN A 200 2.69 0.90 11.83
C ASN A 200 3.66 0.10 10.95
N LEU A 201 4.20 0.78 9.95
CA LEU A 201 5.28 0.27 9.12
C LEU A 201 6.47 1.23 9.23
N VAL A 202 7.63 0.68 9.50
CA VAL A 202 8.89 1.44 9.52
C VAL A 202 9.89 0.70 8.64
N GLY A 203 10.42 1.38 7.63
CA GLY A 203 11.27 0.69 6.67
C GLY A 203 12.09 1.60 5.79
N GLN A 204 12.74 0.97 4.83
CA GLN A 204 13.65 1.62 3.90
C GLN A 204 13.31 1.24 2.45
N LEU A 205 13.28 2.24 1.59
CA LEU A 205 13.17 2.09 0.14
C LEU A 205 14.56 2.28 -0.47
N SER A 206 15.03 1.29 -1.20
CA SER A 206 16.34 1.30 -1.87
C SER A 206 16.23 0.79 -3.30
N GLY A 207 17.27 0.95 -4.08
CA GLY A 207 17.34 0.47 -5.47
C GLY A 207 17.29 1.61 -6.50
N LYS A 208 17.47 1.23 -7.76
CA LYS A 208 17.42 2.15 -8.90
C LYS A 208 15.98 2.36 -9.37
N PRO A 209 15.67 3.45 -10.11
CA PRO A 209 14.39 3.59 -10.79
C PRO A 209 13.99 2.30 -11.54
N GLY A 210 12.72 1.88 -11.43
CA GLY A 210 12.24 0.63 -12.02
C GLY A 210 12.56 -0.67 -11.24
N HIS A 211 13.50 -0.62 -10.27
CA HIS A 211 13.90 -1.78 -9.45
C HIS A 211 14.04 -1.37 -7.98
N LYS A 212 13.04 -0.68 -7.47
CA LYS A 212 13.01 -0.27 -6.05
C LYS A 212 12.51 -1.42 -5.19
N VAL A 213 13.11 -1.58 -4.02
CA VAL A 213 12.72 -2.55 -3.00
C VAL A 213 12.47 -1.80 -1.70
N PHE A 214 11.29 -2.00 -1.15
CA PHE A 214 10.89 -1.53 0.17
C PHE A 214 10.99 -2.68 1.17
N LYS A 215 11.72 -2.48 2.26
CA LYS A 215 11.82 -3.42 3.38
C LYS A 215 11.35 -2.73 4.64
N ALA A 216 10.43 -3.34 5.35
CA ALA A 216 9.84 -2.75 6.54
C ALA A 216 9.56 -3.77 7.64
N GLU A 217 9.53 -3.27 8.86
CA GLU A 217 8.95 -3.93 10.01
C GLU A 217 7.45 -3.60 10.07
N ILE A 218 6.65 -4.60 10.39
CA ILE A 218 5.20 -4.51 10.58
C ILE A 218 4.92 -4.56 12.07
N ASP A 219 4.14 -3.61 12.57
CA ASP A 219 3.54 -3.65 13.91
C ASP A 219 2.05 -3.30 13.77
N LEU A 220 1.20 -4.32 13.87
CA LEU A 220 -0.25 -4.22 13.81
C LEU A 220 -0.84 -4.58 15.16
N ARG A 221 -1.70 -3.74 15.72
CA ARG A 221 -2.25 -3.91 17.08
C ARG A 221 -3.76 -3.78 17.12
N ASP A 222 -4.38 -4.48 18.07
CA ASP A 222 -5.77 -4.33 18.52
C ASP A 222 -6.80 -4.39 17.39
N PHE A 223 -6.71 -5.41 16.54
CA PHE A 223 -7.64 -5.65 15.44
C PHE A 223 -8.51 -6.89 15.67
N VAL A 224 -9.67 -6.92 15.03
CA VAL A 224 -10.61 -8.03 15.08
C VAL A 224 -10.80 -8.62 13.70
N VAL A 225 -10.74 -9.93 13.61
CA VAL A 225 -11.05 -10.69 12.39
C VAL A 225 -12.49 -11.20 12.52
N ILE A 226 -13.43 -10.55 11.85
CA ILE A 226 -14.86 -10.92 11.91
C ILE A 226 -15.18 -12.00 10.90
N LYS A 227 -14.67 -11.88 9.70
CA LYS A 227 -14.83 -12.84 8.62
C LYS A 227 -13.48 -13.23 8.06
N ALA A 228 -13.13 -14.49 8.19
CA ALA A 228 -11.91 -15.03 7.60
C ALA A 228 -12.18 -16.45 7.09
N PRO A 229 -12.72 -16.61 5.88
CA PRO A 229 -13.04 -17.93 5.32
C PRO A 229 -11.83 -18.87 5.31
N LEU A 230 -10.64 -18.35 5.04
CA LEU A 230 -9.39 -19.11 5.06
C LEU A 230 -9.06 -19.62 6.45
N LEU A 231 -9.18 -18.76 7.47
CA LEU A 231 -8.97 -19.15 8.87
C LEU A 231 -10.00 -20.17 9.31
N ALA A 232 -11.28 -19.98 8.96
CA ALA A 232 -12.35 -20.94 9.26
C ALA A 232 -12.07 -22.32 8.65
N GLN A 233 -11.58 -22.38 7.42
CA GLN A 233 -11.20 -23.65 6.78
C GLN A 233 -10.01 -24.31 7.48
N ILE A 234 -8.97 -23.56 7.86
CA ILE A 234 -7.82 -24.09 8.61
C ILE A 234 -8.30 -24.66 9.95
N LEU A 235 -9.16 -23.94 10.67
CA LEU A 235 -9.71 -24.37 11.96
C LEU A 235 -10.56 -25.66 11.82
N SER A 236 -11.38 -25.75 10.77
CA SER A 236 -12.18 -26.93 10.45
C SER A 236 -11.32 -28.15 10.16
N LEU A 237 -10.30 -28.00 9.30
CA LEU A 237 -9.36 -29.07 8.98
C LEU A 237 -8.55 -29.54 10.20
N SER A 238 -8.41 -28.66 11.20
CA SER A 238 -7.67 -28.91 12.45
C SER A 238 -8.54 -29.49 13.56
N SER A 239 -9.85 -29.71 13.30
CA SER A 239 -10.84 -30.13 14.32
C SER A 239 -10.97 -29.15 15.51
N LEU A 240 -10.80 -27.85 15.24
CA LEU A 240 -10.89 -26.77 16.22
C LEU A 240 -12.26 -26.06 16.19
N ASP A 241 -13.34 -26.82 16.15
CA ASP A 241 -14.73 -26.33 15.98
C ASP A 241 -15.17 -25.34 17.07
N GLY A 242 -14.61 -25.43 18.26
CA GLY A 242 -14.88 -24.49 19.35
C GLY A 242 -14.44 -23.06 19.01
N ILE A 243 -13.24 -22.91 18.43
CA ILE A 243 -12.70 -21.62 17.99
C ILE A 243 -13.44 -21.12 16.75
N MET A 244 -13.78 -22.03 15.84
CA MET A 244 -14.57 -21.68 14.65
C MET A 244 -15.93 -21.06 15.02
N ARG A 245 -16.61 -21.56 16.08
CA ARG A 245 -17.86 -20.94 16.57
C ARG A 245 -17.64 -19.52 17.09
N THR A 246 -16.52 -19.23 17.72
CA THR A 246 -16.16 -17.86 18.14
C THR A 246 -15.95 -16.96 16.93
N LEU A 247 -15.24 -17.43 15.93
CA LEU A 247 -14.98 -16.68 14.69
C LEU A 247 -16.29 -16.33 13.95
N THR A 248 -17.24 -17.28 13.88
CA THR A 248 -18.53 -17.05 13.21
C THR A 248 -19.52 -16.22 14.05
N GLY A 249 -19.24 -15.98 15.33
CA GLY A 249 -20.08 -15.19 16.24
C GLY A 249 -19.57 -13.75 16.37
N GLN A 250 -18.60 -13.53 17.21
CA GLN A 250 -18.10 -12.20 17.58
C GLN A 250 -16.75 -11.83 16.89
N GLY A 251 -16.21 -12.74 16.07
CA GLY A 251 -14.88 -12.61 15.52
C GLY A 251 -13.77 -13.06 16.48
N VAL A 252 -12.54 -12.99 16.01
CA VAL A 252 -11.33 -13.30 16.79
C VAL A 252 -10.50 -12.05 16.94
N SER A 253 -10.30 -11.62 18.17
CA SER A 253 -9.48 -10.46 18.50
C SER A 253 -8.00 -10.84 18.52
N PHE A 254 -7.18 -10.01 17.92
CA PHE A 254 -5.73 -10.06 17.97
C PHE A 254 -5.19 -8.82 18.67
N SER A 255 -4.34 -9.03 19.67
CA SER A 255 -3.66 -7.94 20.37
C SER A 255 -2.52 -7.38 19.57
N ASN A 256 -1.80 -8.22 18.83
CA ASN A 256 -0.72 -7.79 17.97
C ASN A 256 -0.44 -8.77 16.82
N ALA A 257 0.12 -8.25 15.76
CA ALA A 257 0.83 -9.00 14.72
C ALA A 257 2.09 -8.23 14.32
N VAL A 258 3.24 -8.88 14.38
CA VAL A 258 4.55 -8.28 14.08
C VAL A 258 5.31 -9.14 13.08
N GLY A 259 6.23 -8.55 12.33
CA GLY A 259 7.08 -9.27 11.39
C GLY A 259 7.73 -8.35 10.38
N HIS A 260 8.14 -8.90 9.25
CA HIS A 260 8.88 -8.19 8.22
C HIS A 260 8.16 -8.27 6.87
N LEU A 261 8.22 -7.19 6.12
CA LEU A 261 7.69 -7.06 4.77
C LEU A 261 8.82 -6.66 3.83
N GLU A 262 8.89 -7.32 2.68
CA GLU A 262 9.72 -6.89 1.56
C GLU A 262 8.84 -6.77 0.32
N TRP A 263 8.81 -5.60 -0.31
CA TRP A 263 8.01 -5.33 -1.50
C TRP A 263 8.89 -4.79 -2.62
N GLY A 264 8.87 -5.46 -3.75
CA GLY A 264 9.59 -5.07 -4.96
C GLY A 264 9.37 -6.07 -6.09
N ASN A 265 9.53 -5.66 -7.33
CA ASN A 265 9.39 -6.50 -8.53
C ASN A 265 8.05 -7.27 -8.53
N ASP A 266 6.93 -6.58 -8.28
CA ASP A 266 5.58 -7.13 -8.24
C ASP A 266 5.37 -8.25 -7.21
N LYS A 267 6.23 -8.35 -6.22
CA LYS A 267 6.14 -9.33 -5.14
C LYS A 267 6.13 -8.64 -3.79
N VAL A 268 5.26 -9.15 -2.92
CA VAL A 268 5.28 -8.89 -1.49
C VAL A 268 5.70 -10.16 -0.78
N ILE A 269 6.74 -10.07 0.02
CA ILE A 269 7.27 -11.19 0.82
C ILE A 269 7.04 -10.83 2.28
N LEU A 270 6.35 -11.72 2.99
CA LEU A 270 6.13 -11.65 4.43
C LEU A 270 7.06 -12.65 5.10
N LYS A 271 7.78 -12.23 6.14
CA LYS A 271 8.72 -13.06 6.87
C LYS A 271 8.51 -12.90 8.36
N ASP A 272 8.59 -14.03 9.06
CA ASP A 272 8.53 -14.08 10.52
C ASP A 272 7.30 -13.33 11.08
N ILE A 273 6.16 -13.47 10.42
CA ILE A 273 4.91 -12.86 10.93
C ILE A 273 4.42 -13.67 12.11
N HIS A 274 4.26 -13.01 13.25
CA HIS A 274 3.72 -13.58 14.48
C HIS A 274 2.50 -12.77 14.90
N ALA A 275 1.35 -13.41 15.00
CA ALA A 275 0.12 -12.78 15.49
C ALA A 275 -0.37 -13.49 16.75
N SER A 276 -0.77 -12.69 17.74
CA SER A 276 -1.30 -13.17 19.03
C SER A 276 -2.69 -12.64 19.26
N GLY A 277 -3.63 -13.53 19.44
CA GLY A 277 -5.02 -13.22 19.72
C GLY A 277 -5.53 -13.83 21.04
N SER A 278 -6.78 -13.58 21.35
CA SER A 278 -7.41 -14.07 22.59
C SER A 278 -7.63 -15.59 22.60
N SER A 279 -7.85 -16.18 21.43
CA SER A 279 -8.20 -17.61 21.29
C SER A 279 -7.19 -18.39 20.47
N ILE A 280 -6.43 -17.72 19.63
CA ILE A 280 -5.42 -18.31 18.74
C ILE A 280 -4.19 -17.41 18.62
N ALA A 281 -3.06 -18.04 18.39
CA ALA A 281 -1.87 -17.38 17.84
C ALA A 281 -1.51 -18.03 16.52
N LEU A 282 -0.82 -17.32 15.66
CA LEU A 282 -0.34 -17.86 14.40
C LEU A 282 1.03 -17.30 14.02
N THR A 283 1.77 -18.13 13.28
CA THR A 283 2.97 -17.70 12.58
C THR A 283 2.75 -17.91 11.10
N LEU A 284 3.30 -17.04 10.26
CA LEU A 284 3.28 -17.25 8.82
C LEU A 284 4.47 -16.60 8.13
N ASP A 285 4.88 -17.27 7.06
CA ASP A 285 5.81 -16.78 6.05
C ASP A 285 5.11 -16.90 4.69
N GLY A 286 5.37 -15.98 3.77
CA GLY A 286 4.69 -16.09 2.49
C GLY A 286 5.12 -15.09 1.45
N THR A 287 4.62 -15.34 0.26
CA THR A 287 4.83 -14.47 -0.91
C THR A 287 3.51 -14.24 -1.61
N VAL A 288 3.25 -12.98 -1.96
CA VAL A 288 2.17 -12.56 -2.84
C VAL A 288 2.76 -12.01 -4.12
N ASN A 289 2.40 -12.56 -5.25
CA ASN A 289 2.76 -12.00 -6.56
C ASN A 289 1.60 -11.14 -7.06
N LEU A 290 1.80 -9.83 -7.11
CA LEU A 290 0.77 -8.86 -7.45
C LEU A 290 0.39 -8.90 -8.94
N LEU A 291 1.34 -9.23 -9.82
CA LEU A 291 1.11 -9.31 -11.25
C LEU A 291 0.25 -10.53 -11.62
N THR A 292 0.55 -11.69 -11.01
CA THR A 292 -0.17 -12.93 -11.30
C THR A 292 -1.31 -13.20 -10.34
N ASP A 293 -1.50 -12.37 -9.31
CA ASP A 293 -2.46 -12.52 -8.21
C ASP A 293 -2.37 -13.89 -7.50
N ASN A 294 -1.16 -14.45 -7.43
CA ASN A 294 -0.89 -15.74 -6.79
C ASN A 294 -0.28 -15.54 -5.40
N ILE A 295 -0.66 -16.43 -4.49
CA ILE A 295 -0.06 -16.53 -3.16
C ILE A 295 0.60 -17.88 -2.93
N ALA A 296 1.63 -17.85 -2.07
CA ALA A 296 2.23 -19.02 -1.46
C ALA A 296 2.57 -18.64 -0.01
N VAL A 297 1.77 -19.12 0.93
CA VAL A 297 1.89 -18.82 2.37
C VAL A 297 1.93 -20.13 3.13
N GLU A 298 2.88 -20.25 4.06
CA GLU A 298 2.96 -21.34 5.02
C GLU A 298 2.93 -20.80 6.43
N GLY A 299 2.39 -21.56 7.38
CA GLY A 299 2.31 -21.11 8.75
C GLY A 299 1.87 -22.20 9.73
N GLU A 300 1.83 -21.81 10.97
CA GLU A 300 1.35 -22.64 12.07
C GLU A 300 0.31 -21.88 12.87
N LEU A 301 -0.76 -22.56 13.24
CA LEU A 301 -1.85 -22.05 14.08
C LEU A 301 -1.82 -22.75 15.43
N TYR A 302 -1.84 -21.96 16.49
CA TYR A 302 -1.79 -22.40 17.88
C TYR A 302 -3.10 -22.03 18.59
N PRO A 303 -3.91 -22.97 19.06
CA PRO A 303 -5.06 -22.67 19.91
C PRO A 303 -4.59 -22.23 21.30
N ILE A 304 -5.09 -21.08 21.77
CA ILE A 304 -4.87 -20.59 23.12
C ILE A 304 -6.05 -21.04 23.97
N ASN A 305 -5.92 -22.17 24.64
CA ASN A 305 -6.90 -22.57 25.63
C ASN A 305 -6.70 -21.74 26.91
N SER A 306 -7.79 -21.41 27.60
CA SER A 306 -7.91 -20.50 28.75
C SER A 306 -7.06 -20.85 30.00
N LEU A 307 -6.09 -21.71 29.88
CA LEU A 307 -5.12 -22.02 30.93
C LEU A 307 -3.83 -21.22 30.63
N ASN A 308 -3.54 -20.30 31.49
CA ASN A 308 -2.39 -19.41 31.65
C ASN A 308 -0.96 -20.01 31.41
N VAL A 309 -0.79 -21.09 30.64
CA VAL A 309 0.44 -21.87 30.57
C VAL A 309 1.19 -21.69 29.25
N MET A 310 0.58 -21.12 28.20
CA MET A 310 1.19 -21.15 26.87
C MET A 310 1.87 -19.86 26.41
N LEU A 311 1.59 -18.72 27.01
CA LEU A 311 2.27 -17.45 26.65
C LEU A 311 3.78 -17.44 26.94
N ALA A 312 4.25 -18.33 27.82
CA ALA A 312 5.67 -18.46 28.15
C ALA A 312 6.47 -19.32 27.15
N ASN A 313 5.83 -20.04 26.23
CA ASN A 313 6.49 -21.01 25.35
C ASN A 313 6.27 -20.76 23.84
N ILE A 314 5.50 -19.73 23.46
CA ILE A 314 5.52 -19.24 22.09
C ILE A 314 6.84 -18.46 21.97
N PRO A 315 7.72 -18.76 21.00
CA PRO A 315 8.92 -18.00 20.80
C PRO A 315 8.58 -16.61 20.24
N LEU A 316 7.92 -15.81 21.04
CA LEU A 316 7.80 -14.38 20.88
C LEU A 316 9.09 -13.80 21.42
N VAL A 317 9.98 -13.41 20.53
CA VAL A 317 11.22 -12.71 20.82
C VAL A 317 12.30 -13.56 21.51
N GLY A 318 13.15 -14.19 20.73
CA GLY A 318 14.58 -14.37 20.92
C GLY A 318 15.18 -14.51 22.31
N GLN A 319 14.55 -15.28 23.24
CA GLN A 319 15.27 -15.76 24.42
C GLN A 319 14.74 -17.12 24.84
N VAL A 320 15.54 -18.11 24.59
CA VAL A 320 15.46 -19.42 25.22
C VAL A 320 15.66 -19.20 26.72
N LEU A 321 14.58 -19.14 27.46
CA LEU A 321 14.67 -19.32 28.91
C LEU A 321 14.87 -20.80 29.18
N GLY A 322 16.01 -21.09 29.75
CA GLY A 322 16.55 -22.41 29.94
C GLY A 322 15.67 -23.41 30.68
N GLY A 323 15.75 -24.62 30.19
CA GLY A 323 15.63 -25.83 30.98
C GLY A 323 14.26 -26.20 31.51
N GLY A 324 13.54 -27.12 30.84
CA GLY A 324 12.53 -27.90 31.51
C GLY A 324 11.31 -28.29 30.71
N LYS A 325 11.24 -29.55 30.31
CA LYS A 325 10.09 -30.39 29.94
C LYS A 325 9.08 -29.76 28.94
N SER A 326 9.31 -30.03 27.67
CA SER A 326 8.36 -29.81 26.58
C SER A 326 7.01 -30.46 26.89
N ARG A 327 6.04 -29.68 27.32
CA ARG A 327 4.64 -30.06 27.16
C ARG A 327 4.30 -29.80 25.70
N GLY A 328 3.83 -30.82 24.98
CA GLY A 328 3.49 -30.71 23.56
C GLY A 328 2.50 -29.58 23.34
N VAL A 329 2.92 -28.57 22.58
CA VAL A 329 2.04 -27.51 22.12
C VAL A 329 1.35 -28.05 20.87
N PHE A 330 0.02 -28.11 20.90
CA PHE A 330 -0.76 -28.48 19.73
C PHE A 330 -0.72 -27.34 18.72
N ALA A 331 -0.02 -27.52 17.60
CA ALA A 331 -0.03 -26.58 16.50
C ALA A 331 -0.53 -27.28 15.22
N THR A 332 -1.24 -26.55 14.39
CA THR A 332 -1.63 -27.01 13.07
C THR A 332 -0.83 -26.27 12.02
N ALA A 333 0.01 -27.00 11.29
CA ALA A 333 0.67 -26.42 10.12
C ALA A 333 -0.30 -26.31 8.96
N PHE A 334 -0.24 -25.21 8.22
CA PHE A 334 -1.07 -24.96 7.05
C PHE A 334 -0.26 -24.36 5.90
N ASN A 335 -0.76 -24.58 4.68
CA ASN A 335 -0.24 -23.95 3.47
C ASN A 335 -1.41 -23.39 2.66
N LEU A 336 -1.23 -22.19 2.11
CA LEU A 336 -2.14 -21.52 1.19
C LEU A 336 -1.41 -21.32 -0.14
N THR A 337 -1.98 -21.79 -1.23
CA THR A 337 -1.37 -21.64 -2.56
C THR A 337 -2.41 -21.31 -3.62
N GLY A 338 -2.00 -20.72 -4.73
CA GLY A 338 -2.88 -20.41 -5.86
C GLY A 338 -3.33 -18.97 -5.90
N LYS A 339 -4.52 -18.72 -6.42
CA LYS A 339 -5.05 -17.35 -6.56
C LYS A 339 -5.46 -16.76 -5.20
N ARG A 340 -5.09 -15.51 -4.94
CA ARG A 340 -5.40 -14.78 -3.70
C ARG A 340 -6.89 -14.76 -3.36
N GLN A 341 -7.75 -14.63 -4.38
CA GLN A 341 -9.20 -14.61 -4.18
C GLN A 341 -9.80 -15.97 -3.84
N ASN A 342 -9.15 -17.07 -4.22
CA ASN A 342 -9.62 -18.43 -3.96
C ASN A 342 -8.43 -19.40 -3.82
N PRO A 343 -7.63 -19.27 -2.75
CA PRO A 343 -6.46 -20.13 -2.54
C PRO A 343 -6.85 -21.56 -2.18
N VAL A 344 -5.99 -22.49 -2.55
CA VAL A 344 -6.05 -23.87 -2.11
C VAL A 344 -5.40 -23.96 -0.72
N ILE A 345 -6.14 -24.52 0.24
CA ILE A 345 -5.70 -24.70 1.62
C ILE A 345 -5.34 -26.16 1.83
N SER A 346 -4.19 -26.41 2.43
CA SER A 346 -3.86 -27.68 3.03
C SER A 346 -3.45 -27.49 4.50
N ALA A 347 -3.96 -28.33 5.38
CA ALA A 347 -3.60 -28.33 6.78
C ALA A 347 -3.17 -29.74 7.19
N ASN A 348 -2.12 -29.84 8.01
CA ASN A 348 -1.63 -31.11 8.54
C ASN A 348 -1.75 -31.14 10.05
N PRO A 349 -2.81 -31.76 10.59
CA PRO A 349 -3.02 -31.86 12.03
C PRO A 349 -2.00 -32.77 12.73
N LEU A 350 -1.29 -33.64 12.01
CA LEU A 350 -0.29 -34.55 12.58
C LEU A 350 1.06 -33.85 12.90
N SER A 351 1.25 -32.61 12.44
CA SER A 351 2.43 -31.82 12.85
C SER A 351 2.39 -31.40 14.33
N THR A 352 1.29 -31.71 15.00
CA THR A 352 0.98 -31.31 16.39
C THR A 352 1.73 -32.11 17.47
N ILE A 353 2.45 -33.17 17.15
CA ILE A 353 3.05 -34.08 18.14
C ILE A 353 4.59 -34.06 18.11
N ALA A 354 5.19 -33.47 17.09
CA ALA A 354 6.67 -33.47 16.99
C ALA A 354 7.27 -32.36 17.88
N PRO A 355 8.14 -32.69 18.83
CA PRO A 355 8.93 -31.70 19.55
C PRO A 355 9.70 -30.81 18.57
N GLN A 356 9.90 -29.55 18.92
CA GLN A 356 10.61 -28.56 18.08
C GLN A 356 11.98 -29.07 17.62
N SER A 357 12.65 -29.88 18.45
CA SER A 357 13.89 -30.58 18.12
C SER A 357 13.80 -31.56 16.93
N VAL A 358 12.62 -32.13 16.67
CA VAL A 358 12.42 -33.06 15.53
C VAL A 358 12.16 -32.25 14.25
N LYS A 359 11.50 -31.11 14.35
CA LYS A 359 11.29 -30.18 13.20
C LYS A 359 12.61 -29.58 12.71
N GLU A 360 13.51 -29.23 13.63
CA GLU A 360 14.85 -28.73 13.28
C GLU A 360 15.72 -29.79 12.63
N LEU A 361 15.60 -31.02 13.04
CA LEU A 361 16.31 -32.17 12.42
C LEU A 361 15.81 -32.42 10.99
N TYR A 362 14.49 -32.33 10.77
CA TYR A 362 13.87 -32.48 9.43
C TYR A 362 14.28 -31.34 8.48
N LYS A 363 14.28 -30.08 8.95
CA LYS A 363 14.79 -28.94 8.15
C LYS A 363 16.27 -29.07 7.78
N LYS A 364 17.10 -29.63 8.67
CA LYS A 364 18.52 -29.88 8.39
C LYS A 364 18.73 -31.01 7.39
N GLN A 365 17.92 -32.06 7.39
CA GLN A 365 18.02 -33.13 6.40
C GLN A 365 17.62 -32.70 4.99
N VAL A 366 16.52 -31.92 4.85
CA VAL A 366 16.05 -31.42 3.55
C VAL A 366 17.03 -30.41 2.93
N ASN A 367 17.78 -29.68 3.75
CA ASN A 367 18.78 -28.70 3.27
C ASN A 367 20.15 -29.38 2.94
N ASN A 368 20.38 -30.59 3.35
CA ASN A 368 21.61 -31.37 3.02
C ASN A 368 21.45 -32.25 1.77
N GLU A 369 20.27 -32.38 1.22
CA GLU A 369 19.97 -33.12 -0.02
C GLU A 369 19.79 -32.23 -1.26
N LYS A 370 20.06 -30.92 -1.14
CA LYS A 370 20.17 -29.97 -2.23
C LYS A 370 21.60 -29.44 -2.33
#